data_e07c784ae367194226c1b2055f964058
#
_entry.id   e07c784ae367194226c1b2055f964058
#
_cell.length_a   1.000
_cell.length_b   1.000
_cell.length_c   1.000
_cell.angle_alpha   90.00
_cell.angle_beta   90.00
_cell.angle_gamma   90.00
#
_symmetry.space_group_name_H-M   'P 1'
#
loop_
_entity.id
_entity.type
_entity.pdbx_description
1 polymer ?
#
loop_
_entity_poly.entity_id
_entity_poly.type
_entity_poly.pdbx_seq_one_letter_code
_entity_poly.pdbx_strand_id
1 'polypeptide(L)' 'MKCSEALRILKKDGWFPKSQKGSHVKLVHNSKKGIIIFPNHGSHELGKGLERSLFKKAGIKR' A
#
# COMPACT_ATOMS: atom_id res chain seq x y z
N MET A 1 -8.01 -8.53 -4.11
CA MET A 1 -6.60 -8.95 -4.30
C MET A 1 -5.94 -9.19 -2.96
N LYS A 2 -4.89 -9.96 -2.93
CA LYS A 2 -4.17 -10.25 -1.69
C LYS A 2 -3.31 -9.07 -1.27
N CYS A 3 -3.06 -8.96 0.05
CA CYS A 3 -2.21 -7.88 0.57
C CYS A 3 -0.84 -7.88 -0.07
N SER A 4 -0.22 -9.04 -0.23
CA SER A 4 1.10 -9.15 -0.85
C SER A 4 1.10 -8.64 -2.29
N GLU A 5 0.02 -8.87 -3.01
CA GLU A 5 -0.14 -8.42 -4.38
C GLU A 5 -0.28 -6.89 -4.45
N ALA A 6 -1.13 -6.34 -3.58
CA ALA A 6 -1.31 -4.90 -3.50
C ALA A 6 -0.02 -4.18 -3.13
N LEU A 7 0.72 -4.74 -2.18
CA LEU A 7 2.00 -4.16 -1.77
C LEU A 7 3.00 -4.16 -2.93
N ARG A 8 3.02 -5.23 -3.71
CA ARG A 8 3.90 -5.31 -4.88
C ARG A 8 3.57 -4.22 -5.91
N ILE A 9 2.27 -3.98 -6.13
CA ILE A 9 1.82 -2.93 -7.05
C ILE A 9 2.26 -1.55 -6.54
N LEU A 10 2.10 -1.29 -5.25
CA LEU A 10 2.52 -0.04 -4.65
C LEU A 10 4.03 0.16 -4.79
N LYS A 11 4.81 -0.87 -4.51
CA LYS A 11 6.26 -0.80 -4.66
C LYS A 11 6.69 -0.54 -6.09
N LYS A 12 5.99 -1.15 -7.04
CA LYS A 12 6.28 -0.94 -8.46
C LYS A 12 6.01 0.50 -8.88
N ASP A 13 5.03 1.17 -8.25
CA ASP A 13 4.74 2.57 -8.51
C ASP A 13 5.77 3.52 -7.87
N GLY A 14 6.61 3.01 -6.99
CA GLY A 14 7.64 3.80 -6.33
C GLY A 14 7.44 3.99 -4.84
N TRP A 15 6.37 3.44 -4.28
CA TRP A 15 6.16 3.48 -2.83
C TRP A 15 7.10 2.51 -2.15
N PHE A 16 7.68 2.91 -1.03
CA PHE A 16 8.61 2.05 -0.31
C PHE A 16 8.40 2.17 1.20
N PRO A 17 8.71 1.10 1.94
CA PRO A 17 8.53 1.12 3.39
C PRO A 17 9.55 2.04 4.06
N LYS A 18 9.03 2.98 4.84
CA LYS A 18 9.86 3.85 5.66
C LYS A 18 9.99 3.31 7.07
N SER A 19 8.90 2.75 7.59
CA SER A 19 8.89 2.17 8.93
C SER A 19 7.78 1.14 9.00
N GLN A 20 7.83 0.29 10.01
CA GLN A 20 6.82 -0.73 10.22
C GLN A 20 6.57 -0.88 11.72
N LYS A 21 5.30 -0.93 12.08
CA LYS A 21 4.90 -1.19 13.45
C LYS A 21 3.87 -2.32 13.43
N GLY A 22 4.28 -3.51 13.88
CA GLY A 22 3.44 -4.69 13.76
C GLY A 22 3.17 -5.00 12.30
N SER A 23 1.91 -5.15 11.94
CA SER A 23 1.50 -5.39 10.56
C SER A 23 1.29 -4.11 9.75
N HIS A 24 1.41 -2.94 10.38
CA HIS A 24 1.22 -1.67 9.69
C HIS A 24 2.53 -1.16 9.12
N VAL A 25 2.60 -1.06 7.82
CA VAL A 25 3.78 -0.59 7.10
C VAL A 25 3.53 0.83 6.61
N LYS A 26 4.41 1.73 6.99
CA LYS A 26 4.35 3.11 6.54
C LYS A 26 5.09 3.24 5.22
N LEU A 27 4.36 3.55 4.17
CA LEU A 27 4.95 3.70 2.84
C LEU A 27 5.05 5.17 2.46
N VAL A 28 6.15 5.52 1.81
CA VAL A 28 6.37 6.86 1.29
C VAL A 28 6.82 6.77 -0.16
N HIS A 29 6.78 7.91 -0.85
CA HIS A 29 7.13 7.99 -2.26
C HIS A 29 8.02 9.21 -2.48
N ASN A 30 9.01 9.08 -3.35
CA ASN A 30 9.96 10.17 -3.61
C ASN A 30 9.33 11.37 -4.33
N SER A 31 8.37 11.13 -5.20
CA SER A 31 7.75 12.20 -6.01
C SER A 31 6.30 12.48 -5.66
N LYS A 32 5.62 11.57 -4.98
CA LYS A 32 4.23 11.77 -4.57
C LYS A 32 4.17 12.14 -3.10
N LYS A 33 3.31 13.09 -2.77
CA LYS A 33 3.12 13.52 -1.39
C LYS A 33 2.23 12.54 -0.64
N GLY A 34 2.36 12.55 0.68
CA GLY A 34 1.51 11.77 1.55
C GLY A 34 2.17 10.51 2.05
N ILE A 35 1.45 9.83 2.91
CA ILE A 35 1.91 8.61 3.56
C ILE A 35 0.81 7.59 3.44
N ILE A 36 1.16 6.34 3.15
CA ILE A 36 0.21 5.24 3.11
C ILE A 36 0.51 4.32 4.28
N ILE A 37 -0.50 4.07 5.10
CA ILE A 37 -0.40 3.05 6.15
C ILE A 37 -1.00 1.77 5.58
N PHE A 38 -0.16 0.81 5.28
CA PHE A 38 -0.54 -0.42 4.61
C PHE A 38 -0.65 -1.58 5.62
N PRO A 39 -1.80 -2.25 5.70
CA PRO A 39 -1.95 -3.41 6.58
C PRO A 39 -1.35 -4.64 5.90
N ASN A 40 -0.12 -4.98 6.26
CA ASN A 40 0.58 -6.09 5.62
C ASN A 40 0.27 -7.42 6.31
N HIS A 41 -0.77 -8.09 5.85
CA HIS A 41 -1.18 -9.39 6.36
C HIS A 41 -0.82 -10.54 5.40
N GLY A 42 0.19 -10.35 4.58
CA GLY A 42 0.70 -11.40 3.70
C GLY A 42 -0.29 -11.84 2.65
N SER A 43 -0.69 -13.12 2.71
CA SER A 43 -1.59 -13.68 1.71
C SER A 43 -3.07 -13.46 2.02
N HIS A 44 -3.40 -12.74 3.09
CA HIS A 44 -4.78 -12.44 3.39
C HIS A 44 -5.40 -11.52 2.34
N GLU A 45 -6.69 -11.68 2.13
CA GLU A 45 -7.42 -10.90 1.15
C GLU A 45 -7.57 -9.46 1.62
N LEU A 46 -7.28 -8.52 0.74
CA LEU A 46 -7.51 -7.11 0.99
C LEU A 46 -8.93 -6.77 0.56
N GLY A 47 -9.72 -6.19 1.46
CA GLY A 47 -11.09 -5.81 1.14
C GLY A 47 -11.14 -4.78 0.01
N LYS A 48 -12.16 -4.87 -0.85
CA LYS A 48 -12.28 -4.00 -2.02
C LYS A 48 -12.35 -2.51 -1.65
N GLY A 49 -13.04 -2.17 -0.58
CA GLY A 49 -13.13 -0.80 -0.12
C GLY A 49 -11.77 -0.24 0.28
N LEU A 50 -11.03 -1.03 1.05
CA LEU A 50 -9.68 -0.64 1.47
C LEU A 50 -8.72 -0.60 0.28
N GLU A 51 -8.84 -1.55 -0.62
CA GLU A 51 -8.04 -1.59 -1.84
C GLU A 51 -8.21 -0.30 -2.65
N ARG A 52 -9.45 0.12 -2.88
CA ARG A 52 -9.74 1.35 -3.61
C ARG A 52 -9.16 2.57 -2.89
N SER A 53 -9.35 2.63 -1.58
CA SER A 53 -8.86 3.73 -0.77
C SER A 53 -7.34 3.86 -0.86
N LEU A 54 -6.63 2.73 -0.75
CA LEU A 54 -5.18 2.72 -0.81
C LEU A 54 -4.66 3.16 -2.18
N PHE A 55 -5.23 2.63 -3.25
CA PHE A 55 -4.78 2.99 -4.60
C PHE A 55 -5.15 4.42 -4.96
N LYS A 56 -6.28 4.92 -4.46
CA LYS A 56 -6.64 6.31 -4.65
C LYS A 56 -5.62 7.23 -3.96
N LYS A 57 -5.26 6.92 -2.73
CA LYS A 57 -4.23 7.65 -2.00
C LYS A 57 -2.89 7.60 -2.70
N ALA A 58 -2.56 6.46 -3.26
CA ALA A 58 -1.29 6.26 -3.96
C ALA A 58 -1.26 6.92 -5.33
N GLY A 59 -2.38 7.44 -5.81
CA GLY A 59 -2.45 8.02 -7.14
C GLY A 59 -2.37 6.99 -8.24
N ILE A 60 -2.76 5.77 -7.96
CA ILE A 60 -2.76 4.67 -8.94
C ILE A 60 -4.18 4.44 -9.43
N LYS A 61 -4.36 4.53 -10.72
CA LYS A 61 -5.66 4.22 -11.33
C LYS A 61 -5.76 2.73 -11.59
N ARG A 62 -6.88 2.12 -11.13
CA ARG A 62 -7.11 0.70 -11.33
C ARG A 62 -8.54 0.46 -11.75
#